data_b35afb00965856a70d969e6c36c6c648
#
_entry.id   b35afb00965856a70d969e6c36c6c648
#
_cell.length_a   1.000
_cell.length_b   1.000
_cell.length_c   1.000
_cell.angle_alpha   90.00
_cell.angle_beta   90.00
_cell.angle_gamma   90.00
#
_symmetry.space_group_name_H-M   'P 1'
#
loop_
_entity.id
_entity.type
_entity.pdbx_description
1 polymer ?
#
loop_
_entity_poly.entity_id
_entity_poly.type
_entity_poly.pdbx_seq_one_letter_code
_entity_poly.pdbx_strand_id
1 'polypeptide(L)'
;MASFDETLTRMLARVSTARDKRQGSIIYDTLAPVAAELAQQSIVATIFQEQVSILSAVGINLENLAANHGITRNQATRAIRIGEMADTDGNPIDLTIGSRFSVPALSGGQIFVLIERFEVTGRCLLECETAGTVGNTYLGPVLPLFTINNLGSAAITGTYTPGEDAETDEELRKRIIERINNRAFGGNVSDYKQFTTAIPGVGAAKIFPVWDGGGTVMVSIIDAEYNPATSEFISVVQTAIDPIPNSGEGLGIAPIGHRVTVVTPDKLSVNITASVNLQTGYTIGQLQSLIEDALLEYILEVRKQWSDSDGLSIFVARITSAIISLPGINNVTNVLINGSPTDLYIQQSPLSQHLPILESVVIN
;
A
#
# COMPACT_ATOMS: atom_id res chain seq x y z
N MET A 1 32.29 5.16 14.83
CA MET A 1 33.17 5.71 13.76
C MET A 1 34.36 6.36 14.43
N ALA A 2 35.58 6.02 14.03
CA ALA A 2 36.75 6.78 14.53
C ALA A 2 36.88 8.10 13.73
N SER A 3 36.78 9.23 14.41
CA SER A 3 36.98 10.54 13.79
C SER A 3 38.44 10.75 13.40
N PHE A 4 38.71 11.77 12.57
CA PHE A 4 40.06 12.20 12.27
C PHE A 4 40.87 12.49 13.55
N ASP A 5 40.29 13.26 14.47
CA ASP A 5 40.98 13.67 15.72
C ASP A 5 41.27 12.49 16.64
N GLU A 6 40.32 11.55 16.78
CA GLU A 6 40.54 10.31 17.55
C GLU A 6 41.64 9.44 16.93
N THR A 7 41.62 9.30 15.59
CA THR A 7 42.62 8.51 14.88
C THR A 7 44.00 9.14 15.01
N LEU A 8 44.08 10.43 14.76
CA LEU A 8 45.34 11.18 14.88
C LEU A 8 45.88 11.15 16.32
N THR A 9 45.03 11.39 17.33
CA THR A 9 45.42 11.31 18.74
C THR A 9 45.97 9.94 19.09
N ARG A 10 45.29 8.86 18.65
CA ARG A 10 45.77 7.49 18.86
C ARG A 10 47.08 7.19 18.17
N MET A 11 47.32 7.74 16.96
CA MET A 11 48.58 7.59 16.24
C MET A 11 49.73 8.34 16.93
N LEU A 12 49.48 9.59 17.33
CA LEU A 12 50.45 10.43 18.07
C LEU A 12 50.80 9.81 19.44
N ALA A 13 49.86 9.15 20.09
CA ALA A 13 50.10 8.44 21.37
C ALA A 13 51.12 7.30 21.22
N ARG A 14 51.21 6.65 20.04
CA ARG A 14 52.17 5.57 19.74
C ARG A 14 53.59 6.08 19.42
N VAL A 15 53.74 7.36 19.19
CA VAL A 15 55.07 7.98 18.95
C VAL A 15 55.73 8.26 20.31
N SER A 16 57.07 8.11 20.39
CA SER A 16 57.83 8.42 21.60
C SER A 16 57.56 9.82 22.12
N THR A 17 57.49 9.99 23.46
CA THR A 17 57.29 11.26 24.14
C THR A 17 58.47 12.23 23.95
N ALA A 18 59.66 11.72 23.55
CA ALA A 18 60.84 12.55 23.27
C ALA A 18 60.73 13.31 21.92
N ARG A 19 59.70 13.14 21.16
CA ARG A 19 59.49 13.77 19.84
C ARG A 19 58.45 14.87 19.90
N ASP A 20 58.65 15.91 19.12
CA ASP A 20 57.66 16.99 18.97
C ASP A 20 56.46 16.45 18.14
N LYS A 21 55.26 16.61 18.72
CA LYS A 21 53.99 16.10 18.18
C LYS A 21 52.96 17.22 17.95
N ARG A 22 53.36 18.47 18.13
CA ARG A 22 52.50 19.65 17.95
C ARG A 22 52.15 19.81 16.46
N GLN A 23 51.05 20.42 16.18
CA GLN A 23 50.68 20.84 14.84
C GLN A 23 51.79 21.65 14.19
N GLY A 24 52.16 21.30 12.94
CA GLY A 24 53.30 21.86 12.24
C GLY A 24 54.66 21.17 12.50
N SER A 25 54.72 20.13 13.35
CA SER A 25 55.86 19.24 13.43
C SER A 25 55.89 18.22 12.31
N ILE A 26 57.09 17.76 11.91
CA ILE A 26 57.24 16.73 10.88
C ILE A 26 56.41 15.50 11.18
N ILE A 27 56.33 15.09 12.46
CA ILE A 27 55.55 13.90 12.87
C ILE A 27 54.05 14.16 12.70
N TYR A 28 53.58 15.31 13.13
CA TYR A 28 52.16 15.67 12.95
C TYR A 28 51.78 15.71 11.46
N ASP A 29 52.55 16.44 10.66
CA ASP A 29 52.31 16.66 9.24
C ASP A 29 52.41 15.35 8.42
N THR A 30 53.22 14.39 8.88
CA THR A 30 53.31 13.07 8.27
C THR A 30 52.11 12.16 8.65
N LEU A 31 51.65 12.24 9.89
CA LEU A 31 50.57 11.39 10.40
C LEU A 31 49.17 11.90 10.08
N ALA A 32 49.02 13.22 9.96
CA ALA A 32 47.69 13.81 9.71
C ALA A 32 47.03 13.32 8.40
N PRO A 33 47.72 13.29 7.25
CA PRO A 33 47.09 12.72 6.02
C PRO A 33 46.72 11.24 6.18
N VAL A 34 47.57 10.43 6.83
CA VAL A 34 47.27 9.02 7.08
C VAL A 34 46.10 8.85 8.03
N ALA A 35 45.99 9.71 9.05
CA ALA A 35 44.86 9.70 9.96
C ALA A 35 43.55 10.07 9.25
N ALA A 36 43.60 11.00 8.28
CA ALA A 36 42.45 11.37 7.46
C ALA A 36 41.96 10.18 6.60
N GLU A 37 42.87 9.49 5.92
CA GLU A 37 42.54 8.30 5.11
C GLU A 37 41.98 7.17 5.96
N LEU A 38 42.58 6.92 7.13
CA LEU A 38 42.06 5.88 8.05
C LEU A 38 40.70 6.23 8.63
N ALA A 39 40.43 7.51 8.89
CA ALA A 39 39.12 7.96 9.33
C ALA A 39 38.08 7.76 8.22
N GLN A 40 38.44 8.11 6.97
CA GLN A 40 37.57 7.87 5.81
C GLN A 40 37.30 6.38 5.59
N GLN A 41 38.32 5.52 5.69
CA GLN A 41 38.12 4.05 5.61
C GLN A 41 37.21 3.53 6.75
N SER A 42 37.32 4.10 7.95
CA SER A 42 36.42 3.76 9.07
C SER A 42 34.96 4.07 8.75
N ILE A 43 34.70 5.21 8.09
CA ILE A 43 33.35 5.58 7.63
C ILE A 43 32.85 4.58 6.59
N VAL A 44 33.67 4.28 5.58
CA VAL A 44 33.31 3.30 4.52
C VAL A 44 33.02 1.93 5.12
N ALA A 45 33.83 1.48 6.07
CA ALA A 45 33.63 0.20 6.75
C ALA A 45 32.32 0.16 7.55
N THR A 46 31.95 1.28 8.20
CA THR A 46 30.66 1.38 8.93
C THR A 46 29.48 1.34 7.96
N ILE A 47 29.54 2.13 6.87
CA ILE A 47 28.50 2.11 5.84
C ILE A 47 28.35 0.68 5.26
N PHE A 48 29.48 0.00 5.00
CA PHE A 48 29.43 -1.38 4.52
C PHE A 48 28.76 -2.32 5.54
N GLN A 49 29.08 -2.21 6.83
CA GLN A 49 28.40 -3.00 7.87
C GLN A 49 26.90 -2.76 7.93
N GLU A 50 26.47 -1.51 7.75
CA GLU A 50 25.03 -1.17 7.70
C GLU A 50 24.36 -1.79 6.48
N GLN A 51 25.05 -1.86 5.34
CA GLN A 51 24.50 -2.36 4.08
C GLN A 51 24.48 -3.91 3.96
N VAL A 52 25.14 -4.65 4.84
CA VAL A 52 25.08 -6.12 4.85
C VAL A 52 24.03 -6.69 5.80
N SER A 53 23.37 -5.84 6.58
CA SER A 53 22.31 -6.25 7.50
C SER A 53 20.92 -6.00 6.88
N ILE A 54 20.03 -6.98 6.92
CA ILE A 54 18.64 -6.82 6.49
C ILE A 54 17.95 -5.67 7.24
N LEU A 55 18.33 -5.43 8.50
CA LEU A 55 17.70 -4.42 9.34
C LEU A 55 18.06 -2.99 8.95
N SER A 56 19.20 -2.77 8.29
CA SER A 56 19.73 -1.45 7.98
C SER A 56 20.04 -1.19 6.50
N ALA A 57 20.12 -2.25 5.69
CA ALA A 57 20.35 -2.11 4.25
C ALA A 57 19.21 -1.38 3.55
N VAL A 58 19.53 -0.60 2.51
CA VAL A 58 18.57 0.14 1.70
C VAL A 58 18.83 -0.06 0.20
N GLY A 59 17.79 0.17 -0.61
CA GLY A 59 17.86 0.12 -2.06
C GLY A 59 18.40 -1.20 -2.59
N ILE A 60 19.36 -1.13 -3.52
CA ILE A 60 19.93 -2.31 -4.21
C ILE A 60 20.60 -3.31 -3.24
N ASN A 61 21.17 -2.84 -2.13
CA ASN A 61 21.78 -3.74 -1.15
C ASN A 61 20.72 -4.58 -0.43
N LEU A 62 19.57 -3.99 -0.10
CA LEU A 62 18.44 -4.71 0.47
C LEU A 62 17.86 -5.70 -0.56
N GLU A 63 17.78 -5.33 -1.83
CA GLU A 63 17.34 -6.22 -2.92
C GLU A 63 18.28 -7.43 -3.09
N ASN A 64 19.59 -7.20 -3.00
CA ASN A 64 20.56 -8.29 -3.05
C ASN A 64 20.42 -9.24 -1.85
N LEU A 65 20.15 -8.70 -0.67
CA LEU A 65 19.86 -9.53 0.51
C LEU A 65 18.54 -10.30 0.35
N ALA A 66 17.49 -9.66 -0.20
CA ALA A 66 16.22 -10.31 -0.51
C ALA A 66 16.39 -11.47 -1.51
N ALA A 67 17.21 -11.28 -2.55
CA ALA A 67 17.49 -12.30 -3.55
C ALA A 67 18.13 -13.55 -2.95
N ASN A 68 18.95 -13.43 -1.90
CA ASN A 68 19.51 -14.58 -1.16
C ASN A 68 18.43 -15.45 -0.48
N HIS A 69 17.23 -14.88 -0.26
CA HIS A 69 16.06 -15.57 0.29
C HIS A 69 15.03 -15.92 -0.78
N GLY A 70 15.36 -15.74 -2.07
CA GLY A 70 14.45 -15.99 -3.19
C GLY A 70 13.30 -14.96 -3.28
N ILE A 71 13.51 -13.74 -2.78
CA ILE A 71 12.54 -12.66 -2.80
C ILE A 71 13.03 -11.56 -3.74
N THR A 72 12.14 -11.08 -4.61
CA THR A 72 12.37 -9.91 -5.46
C THR A 72 11.44 -8.79 -5.02
N ARG A 73 11.86 -7.54 -5.18
CA ARG A 73 11.02 -6.37 -4.92
C ARG A 73 9.82 -6.37 -5.87
N ASN A 74 8.63 -6.15 -5.33
CA ASN A 74 7.44 -5.94 -6.12
C ASN A 74 7.56 -4.60 -6.85
N GLN A 75 7.43 -4.65 -8.17
CA GLN A 75 7.46 -3.45 -9.00
C GLN A 75 6.08 -2.79 -9.00
N ALA A 76 6.03 -1.48 -9.30
CA ALA A 76 4.76 -0.81 -9.50
C ALA A 76 3.93 -1.49 -10.60
N THR A 77 2.64 -1.69 -10.33
CA THR A 77 1.68 -2.25 -11.29
C THR A 77 0.80 -1.15 -11.87
N ARG A 78 0.16 -1.44 -13.01
CA ARG A 78 -0.73 -0.49 -13.66
C ARG A 78 -2.16 -0.74 -13.24
N ALA A 79 -2.91 0.35 -13.01
CA ALA A 79 -4.32 0.27 -12.76
C ALA A 79 -5.08 -0.20 -14.00
N ILE A 80 -5.97 -1.17 -13.85
CA ILE A 80 -6.95 -1.56 -14.88
C ILE A 80 -8.32 -1.08 -14.41
N ARG A 81 -8.95 -0.26 -15.24
CA ARG A 81 -10.22 0.38 -14.93
C ARG A 81 -11.32 -0.17 -15.83
N ILE A 82 -12.55 -0.15 -15.31
CA ILE A 82 -13.74 -0.46 -16.09
C ILE A 82 -14.18 0.82 -16.80
N GLY A 83 -14.25 0.76 -18.12
CA GLY A 83 -14.76 1.83 -18.96
C GLY A 83 -16.10 1.47 -19.57
N GLU A 84 -16.90 2.47 -19.85
CA GLU A 84 -18.14 2.37 -20.62
C GLU A 84 -18.07 3.34 -21.80
N MET A 85 -18.30 2.82 -23.01
CA MET A 85 -18.15 3.54 -24.26
C MET A 85 -19.42 3.37 -25.10
N ALA A 86 -19.95 4.47 -25.60
CA ALA A 86 -21.14 4.46 -26.44
C ALA A 86 -20.95 5.35 -27.66
N ASP A 87 -21.68 5.02 -28.72
CA ASP A 87 -21.78 5.85 -29.90
C ASP A 87 -22.66 7.10 -29.67
N THR A 88 -22.85 7.92 -30.69
CA THR A 88 -23.69 9.13 -30.63
C THR A 88 -25.16 8.85 -30.37
N ASP A 89 -25.62 7.62 -30.59
CA ASP A 89 -26.99 7.18 -30.38
C ASP A 89 -27.18 6.45 -29.02
N GLY A 90 -26.07 6.29 -28.25
CA GLY A 90 -26.06 5.63 -26.95
C GLY A 90 -25.90 4.10 -27.02
N ASN A 91 -25.60 3.52 -28.19
CA ASN A 91 -25.36 2.08 -28.30
C ASN A 91 -23.89 1.74 -28.05
N PRO A 92 -23.58 0.47 -27.70
CA PRO A 92 -22.20 0.00 -27.60
C PRO A 92 -21.41 0.23 -28.88
N ILE A 93 -20.24 0.83 -28.77
CA ILE A 93 -19.35 1.11 -29.91
C ILE A 93 -18.21 0.09 -29.97
N ASP A 94 -17.89 -0.36 -31.20
CA ASP A 94 -16.71 -1.19 -31.45
C ASP A 94 -15.45 -0.35 -31.56
N LEU A 95 -14.56 -0.49 -30.57
CA LEU A 95 -13.31 0.24 -30.49
C LEU A 95 -12.11 -0.67 -30.75
N THR A 96 -11.10 -0.12 -31.40
CA THR A 96 -9.84 -0.84 -31.63
C THR A 96 -9.05 -0.96 -30.32
N ILE A 97 -8.65 -2.19 -29.97
CA ILE A 97 -7.71 -2.42 -28.86
C ILE A 97 -6.43 -1.60 -29.10
N GLY A 98 -5.93 -0.94 -28.06
CA GLY A 98 -4.84 0.02 -28.15
C GLY A 98 -5.30 1.48 -28.30
N SER A 99 -6.61 1.74 -28.43
CA SER A 99 -7.13 3.11 -28.37
C SER A 99 -6.79 3.78 -27.06
N ARG A 100 -6.35 5.03 -27.12
CA ARG A 100 -5.81 5.78 -25.97
C ARG A 100 -6.77 6.90 -25.59
N PHE A 101 -7.02 7.01 -24.28
CA PHE A 101 -7.91 7.99 -23.69
C PHE A 101 -7.17 8.77 -22.61
N SER A 102 -7.37 10.07 -22.54
CA SER A 102 -6.81 10.90 -21.46
C SER A 102 -7.89 11.31 -20.47
N VAL A 103 -7.51 11.31 -19.22
CA VAL A 103 -8.25 11.98 -18.16
C VAL A 103 -8.06 13.49 -18.30
N PRO A 104 -9.06 14.34 -17.98
CA PRO A 104 -8.88 15.79 -17.99
C PRO A 104 -7.66 16.25 -17.18
N ALA A 105 -6.93 17.23 -17.70
CA ALA A 105 -5.67 17.70 -17.09
C ALA A 105 -5.84 18.18 -15.63
N LEU A 106 -6.99 18.76 -15.29
CA LEU A 106 -7.32 19.14 -13.90
C LEU A 106 -7.47 17.96 -12.93
N SER A 107 -7.65 16.73 -13.48
CA SER A 107 -7.78 15.48 -12.72
C SER A 107 -6.53 14.60 -12.87
N GLY A 108 -5.37 15.19 -13.23
CA GLY A 108 -4.07 14.52 -13.28
C GLY A 108 -3.56 14.14 -14.66
N GLY A 109 -4.38 14.19 -15.71
CA GLY A 109 -3.96 14.02 -17.11
C GLY A 109 -3.43 12.62 -17.47
N GLN A 110 -3.74 11.56 -16.69
CA GLN A 110 -3.32 10.19 -16.96
C GLN A 110 -3.88 9.68 -18.28
N ILE A 111 -3.12 8.81 -18.93
CA ILE A 111 -3.51 8.17 -20.18
C ILE A 111 -3.86 6.71 -19.88
N PHE A 112 -4.97 6.27 -20.46
CA PHE A 112 -5.45 4.92 -20.40
C PHE A 112 -5.52 4.30 -21.79
N VAL A 113 -5.14 3.04 -21.89
CA VAL A 113 -5.15 2.26 -23.14
C VAL A 113 -6.22 1.20 -23.06
N LEU A 114 -7.03 1.09 -24.07
CA LEU A 114 -8.01 0.02 -24.20
C LEU A 114 -7.29 -1.33 -24.41
N ILE A 115 -7.44 -2.24 -23.47
CA ILE A 115 -6.81 -3.57 -23.50
C ILE A 115 -7.79 -4.70 -23.80
N GLU A 116 -9.05 -4.54 -23.42
CA GLU A 116 -10.10 -5.55 -23.62
C GLU A 116 -11.47 -4.88 -23.78
N ARG A 117 -12.36 -5.50 -24.52
CA ARG A 117 -13.72 -5.04 -24.74
C ARG A 117 -14.74 -6.17 -24.58
N PHE A 118 -15.92 -5.82 -24.10
CA PHE A 118 -17.05 -6.74 -23.97
C PHE A 118 -18.14 -6.32 -24.98
N GLU A 119 -18.21 -7.03 -26.10
CA GLU A 119 -18.98 -6.63 -27.29
C GLU A 119 -20.47 -6.36 -27.08
N VAL A 120 -21.08 -6.95 -26.03
CA VAL A 120 -22.54 -6.87 -25.81
C VAL A 120 -22.95 -5.67 -24.95
N THR A 121 -22.03 -5.09 -24.16
CA THR A 121 -22.41 -4.13 -23.10
C THR A 121 -21.81 -2.74 -23.27
N GLY A 122 -20.93 -2.52 -24.27
CA GLY A 122 -20.12 -1.29 -24.35
C GLY A 122 -19.11 -1.12 -23.23
N ARG A 123 -18.99 -2.11 -22.33
CA ARG A 123 -17.96 -2.13 -21.27
C ARG A 123 -16.62 -2.54 -21.86
N CYS A 124 -15.57 -2.00 -21.28
CA CYS A 124 -14.20 -2.28 -21.69
C CYS A 124 -13.25 -2.19 -20.50
N LEU A 125 -12.05 -2.74 -20.67
CA LEU A 125 -10.96 -2.57 -19.72
C LEU A 125 -9.93 -1.57 -20.26
N LEU A 126 -9.57 -0.62 -19.42
CA LEU A 126 -8.65 0.46 -19.69
C LEU A 126 -7.45 0.35 -18.74
N GLU A 127 -6.26 0.10 -19.28
CA GLU A 127 -5.02 0.06 -18.49
C GLU A 127 -4.38 1.46 -18.45
N CYS A 128 -4.01 1.93 -17.27
CA CYS A 128 -3.25 3.17 -17.12
C CYS A 128 -1.84 3.00 -17.66
N GLU A 129 -1.34 3.92 -18.50
CA GLU A 129 0.04 3.86 -19.01
C GLU A 129 1.08 4.08 -17.93
N THR A 130 0.74 4.85 -16.90
CA THR A 130 1.61 5.09 -15.74
C THR A 130 1.33 4.03 -14.68
N ALA A 131 2.38 3.31 -14.27
CA ALA A 131 2.30 2.39 -13.15
C ALA A 131 2.20 3.16 -11.83
N GLY A 132 1.65 2.49 -10.82
CA GLY A 132 1.42 3.06 -9.50
C GLY A 132 -0.05 3.37 -9.23
N THR A 133 -0.30 3.94 -8.07
CA THR A 133 -1.63 4.29 -7.57
C THR A 133 -2.30 5.45 -8.32
N VAL A 134 -1.55 6.19 -9.15
CA VAL A 134 -2.04 7.37 -9.89
C VAL A 134 -3.22 7.07 -10.80
N GLY A 135 -3.35 5.83 -11.31
CA GLY A 135 -4.47 5.40 -12.15
C GLY A 135 -5.75 5.04 -11.39
N ASN A 136 -5.72 5.00 -10.05
CA ASN A 136 -6.80 4.47 -9.23
C ASN A 136 -7.91 5.48 -8.94
N THR A 137 -7.60 6.75 -8.85
CA THR A 137 -8.45 7.76 -8.23
C THR A 137 -9.54 8.33 -9.13
N TYR A 138 -9.33 8.32 -10.46
CA TYR A 138 -10.24 8.98 -11.36
C TYR A 138 -11.46 8.14 -11.71
N LEU A 139 -12.64 8.73 -11.61
CA LEU A 139 -13.91 8.25 -12.13
C LEU A 139 -14.56 9.37 -12.93
N GLY A 140 -15.07 9.08 -14.13
CA GLY A 140 -15.75 10.06 -14.96
C GLY A 140 -15.33 10.05 -16.42
N PRO A 141 -15.70 11.10 -17.19
CA PRO A 141 -15.48 11.16 -18.63
C PRO A 141 -14.00 11.17 -18.99
N VAL A 142 -13.64 10.44 -20.04
CA VAL A 142 -12.30 10.44 -20.65
C VAL A 142 -12.39 10.88 -22.10
N LEU A 143 -11.31 11.47 -22.60
CA LEU A 143 -11.24 12.00 -23.95
C LEU A 143 -10.30 11.14 -24.81
N PRO A 144 -10.69 10.73 -26.02
CA PRO A 144 -9.81 10.01 -26.90
C PRO A 144 -8.66 10.91 -27.36
N LEU A 145 -7.43 10.39 -27.37
CA LEU A 145 -6.25 11.11 -27.87
C LEU A 145 -6.24 11.29 -29.40
N PHE A 146 -6.92 10.38 -30.10
CA PHE A 146 -7.13 10.45 -31.53
C PHE A 146 -8.62 10.41 -31.82
N THR A 147 -9.03 11.06 -32.90
CA THR A 147 -10.43 11.07 -33.33
C THR A 147 -10.93 9.63 -33.53
N ILE A 148 -11.98 9.26 -32.86
CA ILE A 148 -12.70 8.00 -33.05
C ILE A 148 -14.05 8.34 -33.68
N ASN A 149 -14.28 7.81 -34.88
CA ASN A 149 -15.54 8.05 -35.59
C ASN A 149 -16.72 7.48 -34.79
N ASN A 150 -17.80 8.27 -34.72
CA ASN A 150 -19.04 7.88 -34.07
C ASN A 150 -18.96 7.67 -32.53
N LEU A 151 -17.86 8.04 -31.86
CA LEU A 151 -17.80 8.00 -30.41
C LEU A 151 -18.64 9.13 -29.82
N GLY A 152 -19.70 8.78 -29.07
CA GLY A 152 -20.59 9.73 -28.39
C GLY A 152 -20.17 9.98 -26.95
N SER A 153 -19.82 8.92 -26.22
CA SER A 153 -19.36 9.03 -24.82
C SER A 153 -18.31 7.98 -24.48
N ALA A 154 -17.41 8.36 -23.58
CA ALA A 154 -16.40 7.49 -23.01
C ALA A 154 -16.19 7.89 -21.53
N ALA A 155 -16.29 6.95 -20.62
CA ALA A 155 -16.11 7.20 -19.19
C ALA A 155 -15.52 6.00 -18.47
N ILE A 156 -14.73 6.29 -17.42
CA ILE A 156 -14.29 5.29 -16.44
C ILE A 156 -15.37 5.22 -15.35
N THR A 157 -15.93 4.04 -15.14
CA THR A 157 -17.06 3.82 -14.22
C THR A 157 -16.69 2.99 -12.99
N GLY A 158 -15.53 2.31 -13.00
CA GLY A 158 -15.11 1.48 -11.88
C GLY A 158 -13.65 1.05 -11.94
N THR A 159 -13.24 0.29 -10.94
CA THR A 159 -11.93 -0.35 -10.86
C THR A 159 -12.08 -1.83 -11.14
N TYR A 160 -11.22 -2.36 -12.01
CA TYR A 160 -11.08 -3.80 -12.23
C TYR A 160 -9.95 -4.36 -11.36
N THR A 161 -8.74 -3.82 -11.53
CA THR A 161 -7.58 -4.11 -10.69
C THR A 161 -6.91 -2.78 -10.35
N PRO A 162 -6.76 -2.44 -9.05
CA PRO A 162 -6.03 -1.23 -8.68
C PRO A 162 -4.55 -1.36 -9.04
N GLY A 163 -3.93 -0.25 -9.42
CA GLY A 163 -2.48 -0.17 -9.55
C GLY A 163 -1.82 -0.01 -8.20
N GLU A 164 -0.62 -0.52 -8.08
CA GLU A 164 0.19 -0.48 -6.87
C GLU A 164 1.50 0.29 -7.14
N ASP A 165 1.96 1.04 -6.17
CA ASP A 165 3.28 1.64 -6.22
C ASP A 165 4.37 0.57 -6.02
N ALA A 166 5.60 0.88 -6.39
CA ALA A 166 6.71 -0.03 -6.13
C ALA A 166 6.89 -0.21 -4.62
N GLU A 167 7.14 -1.44 -4.22
CA GLU A 167 7.36 -1.82 -2.82
C GLU A 167 8.48 -0.97 -2.18
N THR A 168 8.21 -0.41 -1.02
CA THR A 168 9.19 0.37 -0.25
C THR A 168 10.25 -0.55 0.38
N ASP A 169 11.38 0.04 0.82
CA ASP A 169 12.41 -0.72 1.53
C ASP A 169 11.88 -1.36 2.83
N GLU A 170 10.97 -0.68 3.53
CA GLU A 170 10.38 -1.19 4.77
C GLU A 170 9.45 -2.39 4.52
N GLU A 171 8.64 -2.33 3.48
CA GLU A 171 7.76 -3.44 3.07
C GLU A 171 8.58 -4.65 2.62
N LEU A 172 9.61 -4.44 1.78
CA LEU A 172 10.52 -5.50 1.36
C LEU A 172 11.23 -6.12 2.58
N ARG A 173 11.71 -5.29 3.51
CA ARG A 173 12.37 -5.75 4.76
C ARG A 173 11.42 -6.60 5.60
N LYS A 174 10.18 -6.14 5.79
CA LYS A 174 9.14 -6.90 6.51
C LYS A 174 8.93 -8.27 5.86
N ARG A 175 8.82 -8.33 4.55
CA ARG A 175 8.62 -9.57 3.77
C ARG A 175 9.81 -10.53 3.89
N ILE A 176 11.06 -10.02 3.88
CA ILE A 176 12.26 -10.84 4.10
C ILE A 176 12.22 -11.45 5.51
N ILE A 177 11.94 -10.64 6.53
CA ILE A 177 11.87 -11.11 7.92
C ILE A 177 10.75 -12.14 8.10
N GLU A 178 9.58 -11.89 7.52
CA GLU A 178 8.47 -12.85 7.53
C GLU A 178 8.85 -14.17 6.86
N ARG A 179 9.54 -14.13 5.72
CA ARG A 179 10.02 -15.33 5.01
C ARG A 179 11.04 -16.14 5.84
N ILE A 180 11.89 -15.45 6.59
CA ILE A 180 12.88 -16.10 7.46
C ILE A 180 12.19 -16.78 8.64
N ASN A 181 11.22 -16.08 9.24
CA ASN A 181 10.52 -16.55 10.45
C ASN A 181 9.44 -17.60 10.13
N ASN A 182 8.77 -17.46 8.99
CA ASN A 182 7.65 -18.31 8.56
C ASN A 182 8.10 -19.21 7.42
N ARG A 183 8.55 -20.40 7.74
CA ARG A 183 8.85 -21.41 6.70
C ARG A 183 7.53 -21.94 6.13
N ALA A 184 7.34 -21.71 4.83
CA ALA A 184 6.23 -22.29 4.09
C ALA A 184 6.38 -23.82 4.00
N PHE A 185 5.39 -24.57 4.48
CA PHE A 185 5.39 -26.04 4.46
C PHE A 185 4.33 -26.65 3.53
N GLY A 186 3.81 -25.87 2.57
CA GLY A 186 2.85 -26.35 1.58
C GLY A 186 1.40 -26.44 2.13
N GLY A 187 0.65 -25.31 2.06
CA GLY A 187 -0.77 -25.27 2.40
C GLY A 187 -1.12 -24.87 3.83
N ASN A 188 -0.19 -24.29 4.58
CA ASN A 188 -0.47 -23.67 5.87
C ASN A 188 -1.00 -22.23 5.70
N VAL A 189 -1.45 -21.61 6.81
CA VAL A 189 -1.99 -20.23 6.83
C VAL A 189 -0.99 -19.22 6.25
N SER A 190 0.30 -19.40 6.55
CA SER A 190 1.37 -18.53 6.07
C SER A 190 1.54 -18.62 4.55
N ASP A 191 1.44 -19.82 3.99
CA ASP A 191 1.51 -20.04 2.54
C ASP A 191 0.36 -19.36 1.82
N TYR A 192 -0.86 -19.60 2.29
CA TYR A 192 -2.05 -18.95 1.71
C TYR A 192 -1.94 -17.42 1.78
N LYS A 193 -1.50 -16.87 2.92
CA LYS A 193 -1.31 -15.42 3.07
C LYS A 193 -0.27 -14.93 2.06
N GLN A 194 0.90 -15.58 1.98
CA GLN A 194 1.99 -15.20 1.09
C GLN A 194 1.58 -15.28 -0.39
N PHE A 195 0.98 -16.39 -0.81
CA PHE A 195 0.58 -16.57 -2.21
C PHE A 195 -0.57 -15.63 -2.62
N THR A 196 -1.53 -15.41 -1.72
CA THR A 196 -2.64 -14.50 -2.00
C THR A 196 -2.15 -13.05 -2.13
N THR A 197 -1.28 -12.59 -1.23
CA THR A 197 -0.75 -11.22 -1.28
C THR A 197 0.27 -11.01 -2.40
N ALA A 198 0.78 -12.07 -3.02
CA ALA A 198 1.62 -11.97 -4.22
C ALA A 198 0.79 -11.75 -5.51
N ILE A 199 -0.54 -11.89 -5.45
CA ILE A 199 -1.42 -11.60 -6.59
C ILE A 199 -1.56 -10.06 -6.70
N PRO A 200 -1.20 -9.46 -7.85
CA PRO A 200 -1.30 -8.01 -8.05
C PRO A 200 -2.72 -7.50 -7.75
N GLY A 201 -2.80 -6.41 -7.00
CA GLY A 201 -4.07 -5.80 -6.57
C GLY A 201 -4.60 -6.29 -5.22
N VAL A 202 -3.99 -7.31 -4.60
CA VAL A 202 -4.34 -7.74 -3.24
C VAL A 202 -3.49 -6.96 -2.22
N GLY A 203 -4.12 -6.07 -1.46
CA GLY A 203 -3.43 -5.30 -0.41
C GLY A 203 -3.19 -6.11 0.86
N ALA A 204 -4.16 -6.94 1.26
CA ALA A 204 -4.00 -7.84 2.40
C ALA A 204 -4.94 -9.04 2.29
N ALA A 205 -4.58 -10.13 2.99
CA ALA A 205 -5.37 -11.34 3.04
C ALA A 205 -5.48 -11.89 4.46
N LYS A 206 -6.66 -12.39 4.82
CA LYS A 206 -6.94 -13.10 6.07
C LYS A 206 -7.41 -14.51 5.78
N ILE A 207 -6.80 -15.49 6.42
CA ILE A 207 -7.03 -16.90 6.14
C ILE A 207 -7.81 -17.53 7.29
N PHE A 208 -8.92 -18.19 6.95
CA PHE A 208 -9.73 -18.93 7.91
C PHE A 208 -9.70 -20.41 7.53
N PRO A 209 -8.89 -21.23 8.22
CA PRO A 209 -8.83 -22.67 7.96
C PRO A 209 -10.09 -23.36 8.49
N VAL A 210 -10.53 -24.41 7.79
CA VAL A 210 -11.61 -25.31 8.23
C VAL A 210 -12.94 -24.59 8.52
N TRP A 211 -13.21 -23.51 7.80
CA TRP A 211 -14.37 -22.63 8.06
C TRP A 211 -15.73 -23.30 7.78
N ASP A 212 -15.74 -24.27 6.85
CA ASP A 212 -16.94 -25.06 6.47
C ASP A 212 -16.60 -26.57 6.42
N GLY A 213 -15.85 -27.05 7.44
CA GLY A 213 -15.46 -28.45 7.55
C GLY A 213 -14.08 -28.78 6.97
N GLY A 214 -13.69 -30.05 7.14
CA GLY A 214 -12.34 -30.50 6.76
C GLY A 214 -12.03 -30.28 5.28
N GLY A 215 -10.82 -29.77 4.99
CA GLY A 215 -10.35 -29.48 3.63
C GLY A 215 -10.84 -28.15 3.06
N THR A 216 -11.60 -27.34 3.82
CA THR A 216 -12.04 -26.02 3.37
C THR A 216 -11.16 -24.90 3.91
N VAL A 217 -10.87 -23.91 3.07
CA VAL A 217 -10.14 -22.71 3.44
C VAL A 217 -10.88 -21.50 2.91
N MET A 218 -11.18 -20.53 3.78
CA MET A 218 -11.67 -19.23 3.33
C MET A 218 -10.50 -18.25 3.28
N VAL A 219 -10.37 -17.58 2.15
CA VAL A 219 -9.39 -16.51 1.93
C VAL A 219 -10.15 -15.22 1.77
N SER A 220 -10.13 -14.38 2.79
CA SER A 220 -10.72 -13.05 2.73
C SER A 220 -9.66 -12.05 2.28
N ILE A 221 -9.98 -11.22 1.28
CA ILE A 221 -9.06 -10.27 0.68
C ILE A 221 -9.61 -8.85 0.73
N ILE A 222 -8.70 -7.90 0.80
CA ILE A 222 -8.95 -6.48 0.51
C ILE A 222 -8.01 -6.03 -0.60
N ASP A 223 -8.40 -5.01 -1.34
CA ASP A 223 -7.61 -4.50 -2.46
C ASP A 223 -6.35 -3.72 -2.00
N ALA A 224 -5.53 -3.30 -2.95
CA ALA A 224 -4.29 -2.55 -2.68
C ALA A 224 -4.53 -1.18 -2.02
N GLU A 225 -5.74 -0.64 -2.09
CA GLU A 225 -6.16 0.59 -1.40
C GLU A 225 -6.80 0.30 -0.03
N TYR A 226 -6.74 -0.95 0.42
CA TYR A 226 -7.36 -1.42 1.66
C TYR A 226 -8.87 -1.22 1.69
N ASN A 227 -9.55 -1.33 0.53
CA ASN A 227 -11.01 -1.38 0.42
C ASN A 227 -11.47 -2.83 0.22
N PRO A 228 -12.77 -3.11 0.45
CA PRO A 228 -13.36 -4.38 0.04
C PRO A 228 -13.20 -4.59 -1.47
N ALA A 229 -12.74 -5.78 -1.84
CA ALA A 229 -12.50 -6.15 -3.24
C ALA A 229 -13.81 -6.21 -4.04
N THR A 230 -13.73 -5.86 -5.33
CA THR A 230 -14.89 -6.01 -6.23
C THR A 230 -15.17 -7.48 -6.54
N SER A 231 -16.38 -7.80 -6.96
CA SER A 231 -16.78 -9.17 -7.34
C SER A 231 -15.94 -9.72 -8.50
N GLU A 232 -15.59 -8.86 -9.45
CA GLU A 232 -14.72 -9.19 -10.57
C GLU A 232 -13.32 -9.55 -10.09
N PHE A 233 -12.77 -8.75 -9.18
CA PHE A 233 -11.42 -9.01 -8.64
C PHE A 233 -11.39 -10.25 -7.75
N ILE A 234 -12.42 -10.51 -6.96
CA ILE A 234 -12.59 -11.76 -6.21
C ILE A 234 -12.54 -12.97 -7.16
N SER A 235 -13.23 -12.91 -8.30
CA SER A 235 -13.21 -13.97 -9.31
C SER A 235 -11.82 -14.22 -9.90
N VAL A 236 -11.04 -13.17 -10.13
CA VAL A 236 -9.64 -13.28 -10.61
C VAL A 236 -8.79 -14.00 -9.57
N VAL A 237 -8.87 -13.58 -8.30
CA VAL A 237 -8.12 -14.20 -7.21
C VAL A 237 -8.58 -15.64 -6.95
N GLN A 238 -9.89 -15.91 -7.00
CA GLN A 238 -10.45 -17.27 -6.89
C GLN A 238 -9.88 -18.19 -7.97
N THR A 239 -9.86 -17.72 -9.22
CA THR A 239 -9.34 -18.52 -10.35
C THR A 239 -7.83 -18.80 -10.20
N ALA A 240 -7.08 -17.84 -9.67
CA ALA A 240 -5.64 -18.01 -9.43
C ALA A 240 -5.34 -19.00 -8.29
N ILE A 241 -6.14 -18.98 -7.22
CA ILE A 241 -5.90 -19.82 -6.04
C ILE A 241 -6.52 -21.21 -6.23
N ASP A 242 -7.78 -21.28 -6.57
CA ASP A 242 -8.55 -22.54 -6.69
C ASP A 242 -9.67 -22.36 -7.73
N PRO A 243 -9.41 -22.69 -9.01
CA PRO A 243 -10.33 -22.42 -10.11
C PRO A 243 -11.63 -23.23 -10.00
N ILE A 244 -12.77 -22.53 -10.13
CA ILE A 244 -14.08 -23.15 -10.25
C ILE A 244 -14.35 -23.47 -11.75
N PRO A 245 -14.83 -24.67 -12.14
CA PRO A 245 -15.49 -25.70 -11.31
C PRO A 245 -14.58 -26.75 -10.68
N ASN A 246 -13.28 -26.73 -10.90
CA ASN A 246 -12.34 -27.77 -10.52
C ASN A 246 -11.73 -27.54 -9.11
N SER A 247 -12.52 -26.98 -8.19
CA SER A 247 -12.06 -26.67 -6.84
C SER A 247 -11.61 -27.92 -6.08
N GLY A 248 -10.43 -27.84 -5.47
CA GLY A 248 -9.79 -28.91 -4.72
C GLY A 248 -8.98 -29.90 -5.57
N GLU A 249 -8.88 -29.71 -6.88
CA GLU A 249 -8.10 -30.55 -7.77
C GLU A 249 -6.60 -30.13 -7.83
N GLY A 250 -6.23 -29.00 -7.23
CA GLY A 250 -4.86 -28.49 -7.22
C GLY A 250 -4.42 -27.91 -8.57
N LEU A 251 -5.36 -27.39 -9.37
CA LEU A 251 -5.07 -26.74 -10.65
C LEU A 251 -4.63 -25.29 -10.51
N GLY A 252 -4.85 -24.69 -9.34
CA GLY A 252 -4.36 -23.37 -8.97
C GLY A 252 -3.18 -23.46 -7.98
N ILE A 253 -3.05 -22.44 -7.14
CA ILE A 253 -2.00 -22.37 -6.10
C ILE A 253 -2.36 -23.28 -4.91
N ALA A 254 -3.66 -23.51 -4.67
CA ALA A 254 -4.13 -24.33 -3.56
C ALA A 254 -3.70 -25.80 -3.70
N PRO A 255 -3.25 -26.44 -2.60
CA PRO A 255 -2.93 -27.86 -2.62
C PRO A 255 -4.12 -28.75 -2.95
N ILE A 256 -3.86 -29.93 -3.52
CA ILE A 256 -4.88 -30.95 -3.76
C ILE A 256 -5.65 -31.25 -2.46
N GLY A 257 -6.98 -31.31 -2.56
CA GLY A 257 -7.88 -31.55 -1.44
C GLY A 257 -8.28 -30.32 -0.64
N HIS A 258 -7.66 -29.16 -0.91
CA HIS A 258 -8.08 -27.89 -0.33
C HIS A 258 -9.09 -27.19 -1.24
N ARG A 259 -10.31 -27.03 -0.75
CA ARG A 259 -11.33 -26.20 -1.41
C ARG A 259 -11.28 -24.81 -0.86
N VAL A 260 -10.91 -23.85 -1.72
CA VAL A 260 -10.74 -22.45 -1.30
C VAL A 260 -11.92 -21.62 -1.74
N THR A 261 -12.43 -20.83 -0.81
CA THR A 261 -13.46 -19.81 -1.08
C THR A 261 -12.85 -18.44 -0.85
N VAL A 262 -12.77 -17.64 -1.91
CA VAL A 262 -12.30 -16.26 -1.83
C VAL A 262 -13.47 -15.33 -1.58
N VAL A 263 -13.35 -14.47 -0.57
CA VAL A 263 -14.35 -13.49 -0.17
C VAL A 263 -13.71 -12.14 0.13
N THR A 264 -14.53 -11.14 0.41
CA THR A 264 -14.10 -9.84 0.92
C THR A 264 -14.95 -9.46 2.13
N PRO A 265 -14.43 -8.68 3.10
CA PRO A 265 -15.24 -8.18 4.21
C PRO A 265 -16.35 -7.23 3.73
N ASP A 266 -17.48 -7.22 4.43
CA ASP A 266 -18.55 -6.27 4.20
C ASP A 266 -18.13 -4.85 4.63
N LYS A 267 -18.68 -3.85 3.95
CA LYS A 267 -18.49 -2.44 4.34
C LYS A 267 -19.26 -2.14 5.61
N LEU A 268 -18.58 -1.57 6.60
CA LEU A 268 -19.19 -0.99 7.78
C LEU A 268 -19.10 0.53 7.69
N SER A 269 -20.24 1.19 7.50
CA SER A 269 -20.31 2.64 7.45
C SER A 269 -19.93 3.28 8.78
N VAL A 270 -18.98 4.19 8.74
CA VAL A 270 -18.55 4.99 9.90
C VAL A 270 -18.94 6.43 9.64
N ASN A 271 -19.85 6.93 10.48
CA ASN A 271 -20.30 8.32 10.48
C ASN A 271 -19.74 9.03 11.70
N ILE A 272 -19.02 10.11 11.49
CA ILE A 272 -18.38 10.86 12.58
C ILE A 272 -19.07 12.22 12.71
N THR A 273 -19.46 12.54 13.93
CA THR A 273 -20.00 13.89 14.27
C THR A 273 -19.12 14.48 15.36
N ALA A 274 -18.72 15.75 15.22
CA ALA A 274 -17.91 16.45 16.21
C ALA A 274 -18.28 17.92 16.28
N SER A 275 -18.10 18.54 17.44
CA SER A 275 -18.18 19.98 17.62
C SER A 275 -16.77 20.56 17.75
N VAL A 276 -16.43 21.54 16.90
CA VAL A 276 -15.10 22.16 16.90
C VAL A 276 -15.15 23.62 17.31
N ASN A 277 -14.18 24.02 18.12
CA ASN A 277 -13.94 25.44 18.43
C ASN A 277 -12.78 25.93 17.57
N LEU A 278 -13.04 26.93 16.71
CA LEU A 278 -12.08 27.43 15.75
C LEU A 278 -11.26 28.60 16.30
N GLN A 279 -10.06 28.76 15.77
CA GLN A 279 -9.25 29.97 15.97
C GLN A 279 -9.86 31.15 15.19
N THR A 280 -9.61 32.37 15.67
CA THR A 280 -10.06 33.58 14.98
C THR A 280 -9.50 33.64 13.55
N GLY A 281 -10.38 33.83 12.58
CA GLY A 281 -10.03 33.90 11.16
C GLY A 281 -10.24 32.62 10.36
N TYR A 282 -10.65 31.52 10.99
CA TYR A 282 -10.99 30.26 10.32
C TYR A 282 -12.52 30.05 10.31
N THR A 283 -12.98 29.34 9.29
CA THR A 283 -14.38 28.90 9.16
C THR A 283 -14.45 27.39 8.97
N ILE A 284 -15.57 26.77 9.36
CA ILE A 284 -15.81 25.33 9.19
C ILE A 284 -15.61 24.92 7.72
N GLY A 285 -16.16 25.70 6.78
CA GLY A 285 -16.07 25.39 5.35
C GLY A 285 -14.63 25.36 4.80
N GLN A 286 -13.68 26.08 5.41
CA GLN A 286 -12.26 26.04 5.04
C GLN A 286 -11.53 24.79 5.59
N LEU A 287 -12.03 24.26 6.70
CA LEU A 287 -11.38 23.14 7.40
C LEU A 287 -12.06 21.79 7.14
N GLN A 288 -13.25 21.80 6.56
CA GLN A 288 -14.05 20.57 6.34
C GLN A 288 -13.24 19.50 5.58
N SER A 289 -12.65 19.87 4.44
CA SER A 289 -11.85 18.95 3.64
C SER A 289 -10.63 18.43 4.39
N LEU A 290 -9.92 19.30 5.13
CA LEU A 290 -8.76 18.91 5.94
C LEU A 290 -9.12 17.93 7.06
N ILE A 291 -10.30 18.13 7.67
CA ILE A 291 -10.81 17.22 8.71
C ILE A 291 -11.19 15.87 8.08
N GLU A 292 -11.87 15.89 6.94
CA GLU A 292 -12.24 14.67 6.21
C GLU A 292 -10.98 13.87 5.81
N ASP A 293 -9.96 14.53 5.26
CA ASP A 293 -8.68 13.89 4.86
C ASP A 293 -7.97 13.28 6.07
N ALA A 294 -7.89 14.00 7.20
CA ALA A 294 -7.25 13.48 8.42
C ALA A 294 -8.01 12.26 9.00
N LEU A 295 -9.33 12.26 8.90
CA LEU A 295 -10.15 11.13 9.35
C LEU A 295 -10.06 9.95 8.39
N LEU A 296 -9.99 10.19 7.08
CA LEU A 296 -9.76 9.15 6.06
C LEU A 296 -8.42 8.47 6.30
N GLU A 297 -7.35 9.23 6.57
CA GLU A 297 -6.03 8.69 6.89
C GLU A 297 -6.08 7.81 8.16
N TYR A 298 -6.72 8.26 9.21
CA TYR A 298 -6.89 7.48 10.43
C TYR A 298 -7.66 6.17 10.19
N ILE A 299 -8.77 6.21 9.45
CA ILE A 299 -9.54 5.01 9.12
C ILE A 299 -8.73 4.07 8.22
N LEU A 300 -7.90 4.60 7.31
CA LEU A 300 -6.98 3.80 6.50
C LEU A 300 -5.93 3.09 7.38
N GLU A 301 -5.36 3.75 8.38
CA GLU A 301 -4.45 3.10 9.34
C GLU A 301 -5.13 1.94 10.08
N VAL A 302 -6.39 2.10 10.48
CA VAL A 302 -7.17 1.02 11.10
C VAL A 302 -7.37 -0.14 10.11
N ARG A 303 -7.69 0.14 8.84
CA ARG A 303 -7.86 -0.89 7.80
C ARG A 303 -6.58 -1.67 7.51
N LYS A 304 -5.42 -1.01 7.53
CA LYS A 304 -4.12 -1.69 7.35
C LYS A 304 -3.84 -2.77 8.40
N GLN A 305 -4.45 -2.67 9.58
CA GLN A 305 -4.30 -3.68 10.65
C GLN A 305 -5.25 -4.87 10.50
N TRP A 306 -6.17 -4.85 9.53
CA TRP A 306 -7.25 -5.83 9.41
C TRP A 306 -6.76 -7.27 9.26
N SER A 307 -5.71 -7.51 8.49
CA SER A 307 -5.21 -8.89 8.26
C SER A 307 -4.53 -9.52 9.46
N ASP A 308 -3.99 -8.72 10.37
CA ASP A 308 -3.12 -9.16 11.45
C ASP A 308 -3.82 -9.18 12.83
N SER A 309 -5.06 -8.71 12.91
CA SER A 309 -5.82 -8.60 14.16
C SER A 309 -7.15 -9.34 14.10
N ASP A 310 -7.58 -9.93 15.22
CA ASP A 310 -8.88 -10.60 15.34
C ASP A 310 -10.06 -9.62 15.44
N GLY A 311 -9.78 -8.32 15.48
CA GLY A 311 -10.76 -7.27 15.50
C GLY A 311 -10.14 -5.91 15.24
N LEU A 312 -10.95 -4.97 14.78
CA LEU A 312 -10.56 -3.57 14.58
C LEU A 312 -11.19 -2.70 15.64
N SER A 313 -10.52 -1.62 16.00
CA SER A 313 -11.03 -0.65 16.98
C SER A 313 -10.87 0.76 16.46
N ILE A 314 -11.95 1.52 16.49
CA ILE A 314 -11.95 2.95 16.19
C ILE A 314 -12.17 3.70 17.49
N PHE A 315 -11.14 4.45 17.90
CA PHE A 315 -11.11 5.14 19.19
C PHE A 315 -11.56 6.60 19.03
N VAL A 316 -12.51 7.04 19.84
CA VAL A 316 -12.95 8.43 19.96
C VAL A 316 -11.76 9.35 20.27
N ALA A 317 -10.84 8.93 21.10
CA ALA A 317 -9.63 9.68 21.44
C ALA A 317 -8.71 9.91 20.24
N ARG A 318 -8.58 8.93 19.33
CA ARG A 318 -7.78 9.07 18.11
C ARG A 318 -8.43 10.00 17.11
N ILE A 319 -9.75 9.93 16.93
CA ILE A 319 -10.53 10.89 16.12
C ILE A 319 -10.33 12.30 16.66
N THR A 320 -10.50 12.50 17.97
CA THR A 320 -10.27 13.79 18.62
C THR A 320 -8.86 14.32 18.37
N SER A 321 -7.84 13.44 18.50
CA SER A 321 -6.45 13.81 18.27
C SER A 321 -6.18 14.18 16.81
N ALA A 322 -6.74 13.44 15.85
CA ALA A 322 -6.59 13.72 14.42
C ALA A 322 -7.16 15.12 14.08
N ILE A 323 -8.36 15.45 14.59
CA ILE A 323 -8.99 16.72 14.31
C ILE A 323 -8.26 17.89 15.02
N ILE A 324 -7.92 17.75 16.31
CA ILE A 324 -7.31 18.85 17.09
C ILE A 324 -5.89 19.18 16.62
N SER A 325 -5.21 18.26 15.95
CA SER A 325 -3.85 18.51 15.40
C SER A 325 -3.86 19.42 14.16
N LEU A 326 -5.02 19.70 13.58
CA LEU A 326 -5.13 20.51 12.38
C LEU A 326 -4.99 22.02 12.70
N PRO A 327 -4.35 22.80 11.82
CA PRO A 327 -4.22 24.24 12.00
C PRO A 327 -5.60 24.90 11.98
N GLY A 328 -5.83 25.86 12.88
CA GLY A 328 -7.08 26.60 12.95
C GLY A 328 -8.13 26.00 13.90
N ILE A 329 -7.84 24.88 14.57
CA ILE A 329 -8.72 24.27 15.57
C ILE A 329 -8.14 24.49 16.97
N ASN A 330 -8.95 25.01 17.89
CA ASN A 330 -8.60 25.21 19.29
C ASN A 330 -9.01 24.03 20.17
N ASN A 331 -10.19 23.48 19.92
CA ASN A 331 -10.74 22.39 20.72
C ASN A 331 -11.77 21.57 19.94
N VAL A 332 -11.91 20.30 20.35
CA VAL A 332 -12.86 19.33 19.78
C VAL A 332 -13.65 18.73 20.92
N THR A 333 -14.98 18.72 20.80
CA THR A 333 -15.89 18.17 21.80
C THR A 333 -17.02 17.39 21.11
N ASN A 334 -17.79 16.63 21.88
CA ASN A 334 -18.95 15.87 21.40
C ASN A 334 -18.64 14.97 20.18
N VAL A 335 -17.49 14.29 20.20
CA VAL A 335 -17.16 13.35 19.15
C VAL A 335 -18.03 12.10 19.30
N LEU A 336 -18.77 11.78 18.25
CA LEU A 336 -19.65 10.62 18.18
C LEU A 336 -19.26 9.75 16.98
N ILE A 337 -19.24 8.45 17.17
CA ILE A 337 -19.07 7.43 16.12
C ILE A 337 -20.43 6.74 15.96
N ASN A 338 -21.04 6.85 14.79
CA ASN A 338 -22.38 6.32 14.51
C ASN A 338 -23.43 6.75 15.58
N GLY A 339 -23.32 7.99 16.04
CA GLY A 339 -24.20 8.56 17.07
C GLY A 339 -23.86 8.16 18.51
N SER A 340 -22.83 7.35 18.76
CA SER A 340 -22.38 6.92 20.08
C SER A 340 -21.10 7.66 20.53
N PRO A 341 -20.97 8.09 21.79
CA PRO A 341 -19.74 8.69 22.32
C PRO A 341 -18.69 7.66 22.76
N THR A 342 -18.90 6.39 22.43
CA THR A 342 -18.00 5.28 22.78
C THR A 342 -17.18 4.80 21.60
N ASP A 343 -16.06 4.16 21.90
CA ASP A 343 -15.23 3.50 20.90
C ASP A 343 -16.01 2.42 20.14
N LEU A 344 -15.72 2.24 18.87
CA LEU A 344 -16.33 1.23 18.02
C LEU A 344 -15.39 0.02 17.89
N TYR A 345 -15.86 -1.14 18.36
CA TYR A 345 -15.14 -2.42 18.25
C TYR A 345 -15.78 -3.30 17.18
N ILE A 346 -14.98 -3.79 16.26
CA ILE A 346 -15.40 -4.56 15.09
C ILE A 346 -14.71 -5.92 15.18
N GLN A 347 -15.42 -6.94 15.63
CA GLN A 347 -14.89 -8.31 15.64
C GLN A 347 -14.89 -8.90 14.26
N GLN A 348 -13.93 -9.79 14.00
CA GLN A 348 -13.77 -10.50 12.73
C GLN A 348 -13.92 -12.00 12.96
N SER A 349 -14.74 -12.65 12.14
CA SER A 349 -14.92 -14.11 12.15
C SER A 349 -15.17 -14.61 10.72
N PRO A 350 -15.07 -15.92 10.45
CA PRO A 350 -15.37 -16.44 9.12
C PRO A 350 -16.75 -16.05 8.59
N LEU A 351 -17.75 -15.93 9.47
CA LEU A 351 -19.13 -15.63 9.11
C LEU A 351 -19.52 -14.15 9.23
N SER A 352 -18.65 -13.31 9.79
CA SER A 352 -18.94 -11.90 10.00
C SER A 352 -17.63 -11.10 9.93
N GLN A 353 -17.37 -10.55 8.77
CA GLN A 353 -16.17 -9.76 8.50
C GLN A 353 -16.60 -8.37 8.04
N HIS A 354 -16.11 -7.35 8.71
CA HIS A 354 -16.46 -5.97 8.39
C HIS A 354 -15.21 -5.10 8.29
N LEU A 355 -15.23 -4.18 7.33
CA LEU A 355 -14.19 -3.21 7.11
C LEU A 355 -14.76 -1.80 7.29
N PRO A 356 -14.22 -0.94 8.17
CA PRO A 356 -14.75 0.39 8.40
C PRO A 356 -14.47 1.29 7.20
N ILE A 357 -15.51 1.95 6.71
CA ILE A 357 -15.45 2.94 5.63
C ILE A 357 -16.04 4.25 6.16
N LEU A 358 -15.28 5.34 6.09
CA LEU A 358 -15.78 6.66 6.43
C LEU A 358 -16.84 7.07 5.41
N GLU A 359 -18.07 7.28 5.85
CA GLU A 359 -19.19 7.60 4.97
C GLU A 359 -19.59 9.07 5.08
N SER A 360 -19.59 9.62 6.30
CA SER A 360 -19.92 11.02 6.50
C SER A 360 -19.19 11.64 7.69
N VAL A 361 -18.88 12.92 7.57
CA VAL A 361 -18.28 13.74 8.63
C VAL A 361 -19.13 14.99 8.79
N VAL A 362 -19.72 15.15 9.95
CA VAL A 362 -20.56 16.32 10.29
C VAL A 362 -19.87 17.12 11.39
N ILE A 363 -19.48 18.33 11.08
CA ILE A 363 -18.81 19.26 11.99
C ILE A 363 -19.78 20.40 12.36
N ASN A 364 -19.98 20.60 13.67
CA ASN A 364 -20.86 21.59 14.23
C ASN A 364 -20.07 22.66 15.00
#